data_0ac4b7d30d6553a5e121d6622954cb9b
#
_entry.id   0ac4b7d30d6553a5e121d6622954cb9b
#
_cell.length_a   1.000
_cell.length_b   1.000
_cell.length_c   1.000
_cell.angle_alpha   90.00
_cell.angle_beta   90.00
_cell.angle_gamma   90.00
#
_symmetry.space_group_name_H-M   'P 1'
#
loop_
_entity.id
_entity.type
_entity.pdbx_description
1 polymer ?
#
loop_
_entity_poly.entity_id
_entity_poly.type
_entity_poly.pdbx_seq_one_letter_code
_entity_poly.pdbx_strand_id
1 'polypeptide(L)'
;MHWSRSTTALAMALALQAFAQQQQPTQQTPPASAPRFVVVIDAAHGGDDTGAHLSSGQLEKTANLALSVRLRSLLTARGFQVVTTREDDSSIDLNRRAELANHANAAVCVTLHATESGSGVHLFESSLAPANPTRFMPWKTAQAAWETRSLAFAGAVNSALTHAGLTVTLGRIPLPAIESMTCPAIAVELGPQRDADKKITAESDNPDYQTQVASALAAAVLEWRSDPNRTGARQP
;
A
#
# COMPACT_ATOMS: atom_id res chain seq x y z
N MET A 1 -55.61 48.57 -58.50
CA MET A 1 -55.80 48.20 -57.08
C MET A 1 -55.26 46.77 -56.88
N HIS A 2 -53.97 46.63 -56.53
CA HIS A 2 -53.37 45.41 -56.10
C HIS A 2 -52.34 45.67 -54.98
N TRP A 3 -52.72 45.31 -53.77
CA TRP A 3 -51.78 45.34 -52.68
C TRP A 3 -52.05 44.17 -51.76
N SER A 4 -50.99 43.64 -51.23
CA SER A 4 -50.95 42.76 -50.05
C SER A 4 -51.03 41.26 -50.28
N ARG A 5 -49.91 40.60 -50.54
CA ARG A 5 -49.61 39.16 -50.22
C ARG A 5 -48.11 38.91 -50.13
N SER A 6 -47.40 39.57 -49.22
CA SER A 6 -45.92 39.25 -49.03
C SER A 6 -45.36 39.42 -47.65
N THR A 7 -46.18 39.45 -46.59
CA THR A 7 -45.65 39.72 -45.24
C THR A 7 -45.82 38.52 -44.27
N THR A 8 -46.47 37.45 -44.66
CA THR A 8 -46.73 36.31 -43.78
C THR A 8 -45.72 35.14 -43.90
N ALA A 9 -44.87 35.12 -44.92
CA ALA A 9 -43.88 34.06 -45.13
C ALA A 9 -42.58 34.25 -44.36
N LEU A 10 -42.22 35.45 -43.95
CA LEU A 10 -40.93 35.74 -43.28
C LEU A 10 -40.97 35.53 -41.77
N ALA A 11 -42.15 35.55 -41.14
CA ALA A 11 -42.28 35.29 -39.69
C ALA A 11 -42.22 33.82 -39.28
N MET A 12 -42.53 32.88 -40.22
CA MET A 12 -42.51 31.43 -39.92
C MET A 12 -41.12 30.79 -40.02
N ALA A 13 -40.19 31.39 -40.76
CA ALA A 13 -38.83 30.90 -40.92
C ALA A 13 -37.93 31.19 -39.70
N LEU A 14 -38.22 32.25 -38.96
CA LEU A 14 -37.46 32.64 -37.75
C LEU A 14 -37.83 31.83 -36.49
N ALA A 15 -39.05 31.29 -36.44
CA ALA A 15 -39.49 30.49 -35.30
C ALA A 15 -38.93 29.04 -35.29
N LEU A 16 -38.53 28.51 -36.44
CA LEU A 16 -37.96 27.18 -36.58
C LEU A 16 -36.46 27.09 -36.22
N GLN A 17 -35.75 28.21 -36.20
CA GLN A 17 -34.34 28.24 -35.83
C GLN A 17 -34.12 28.33 -34.29
N ALA A 18 -35.11 28.77 -33.53
CA ALA A 18 -35.01 28.86 -32.07
C ALA A 18 -35.16 27.49 -31.35
N PHE A 19 -35.75 26.48 -31.99
CA PHE A 19 -35.93 25.15 -31.40
C PHE A 19 -34.74 24.19 -31.64
N ALA A 20 -33.83 24.53 -32.56
CA ALA A 20 -32.68 23.67 -32.87
C ALA A 20 -31.48 23.83 -31.92
N GLN A 21 -31.49 24.83 -31.03
CA GLN A 21 -30.37 25.14 -30.13
C GLN A 21 -30.48 24.57 -28.70
N GLN A 22 -31.52 23.78 -28.39
CA GLN A 22 -31.75 23.27 -27.02
C GLN A 22 -31.39 21.82 -26.77
N GLN A 23 -30.69 21.17 -27.70
CA GLN A 23 -30.22 19.79 -27.49
C GLN A 23 -28.71 19.68 -27.74
N GLN A 24 -27.89 20.46 -26.99
CA GLN A 24 -26.52 20.06 -26.77
C GLN A 24 -26.56 18.90 -25.75
N PRO A 25 -26.07 17.71 -26.11
CA PRO A 25 -25.91 16.67 -25.13
C PRO A 25 -24.89 17.21 -24.09
N THR A 26 -25.33 17.37 -22.87
CA THR A 26 -24.42 17.58 -21.73
C THR A 26 -23.41 16.44 -21.78
N GLN A 27 -22.17 16.73 -22.18
CA GLN A 27 -21.05 15.81 -21.99
C GLN A 27 -20.97 15.59 -20.49
N GLN A 28 -21.56 14.49 -20.03
CA GLN A 28 -21.32 14.00 -18.69
C GLN A 28 -19.83 13.69 -18.59
N THR A 29 -19.08 14.55 -17.95
CA THR A 29 -17.70 14.25 -17.53
C THR A 29 -17.78 12.94 -16.79
N PRO A 30 -17.02 11.89 -17.20
CA PRO A 30 -17.01 10.64 -16.46
C PRO A 30 -16.73 10.95 -14.98
N PRO A 31 -17.45 10.33 -14.05
CA PRO A 31 -17.19 10.56 -12.63
C PRO A 31 -15.71 10.30 -12.37
N ALA A 32 -15.04 11.26 -11.75
CA ALA A 32 -13.65 11.10 -11.35
C ALA A 32 -13.55 9.77 -10.59
N SER A 33 -12.73 8.85 -11.11
CA SER A 33 -12.57 7.55 -10.47
C SER A 33 -12.15 7.81 -9.03
N ALA A 34 -12.86 7.20 -8.07
CA ALA A 34 -12.52 7.32 -6.66
C ALA A 34 -11.03 7.01 -6.46
N PRO A 35 -10.32 7.75 -5.59
CA PRO A 35 -8.91 7.53 -5.36
C PRO A 35 -8.67 6.07 -5.02
N ARG A 36 -7.81 5.41 -5.78
CA ARG A 36 -7.51 3.99 -5.59
C ARG A 36 -6.65 3.83 -4.35
N PHE A 37 -7.05 2.93 -3.46
CA PHE A 37 -6.21 2.59 -2.32
C PHE A 37 -5.11 1.63 -2.78
N VAL A 38 -3.89 2.15 -2.91
CA VAL A 38 -2.72 1.40 -3.37
C VAL A 38 -1.94 0.90 -2.17
N VAL A 39 -1.63 -0.39 -2.17
CA VAL A 39 -0.75 -1.04 -1.20
C VAL A 39 0.55 -1.39 -1.90
N VAL A 40 1.69 -0.95 -1.36
CA VAL A 40 2.99 -1.40 -1.82
C VAL A 40 3.49 -2.52 -0.92
N ILE A 41 3.91 -3.62 -1.54
CA ILE A 41 4.58 -4.73 -0.88
C ILE A 41 6.02 -4.77 -1.39
N ASP A 42 6.96 -4.61 -0.49
CA ASP A 42 8.38 -4.72 -0.76
C ASP A 42 8.90 -6.07 -0.24
N ALA A 43 9.20 -7.00 -1.13
CA ALA A 43 9.89 -8.23 -0.77
C ALA A 43 11.39 -7.95 -0.69
N ALA A 44 11.91 -7.79 0.52
CA ALA A 44 13.33 -7.45 0.73
C ALA A 44 14.27 -8.46 0.08
N HIS A 45 15.51 -8.01 -0.18
CA HIS A 45 16.56 -8.79 -0.86
C HIS A 45 16.20 -9.15 -2.31
N GLY A 46 16.96 -10.05 -2.95
CA GLY A 46 16.76 -10.53 -4.32
C GLY A 46 18.02 -10.48 -5.17
N GLY A 47 18.10 -11.33 -6.19
CA GLY A 47 19.28 -11.50 -7.01
C GLY A 47 20.48 -11.96 -6.18
N ASP A 48 21.60 -11.22 -6.26
CA ASP A 48 22.83 -11.53 -5.51
C ASP A 48 22.72 -11.25 -4.00
N ASP A 49 21.76 -10.41 -3.59
CA ASP A 49 21.46 -10.19 -2.18
C ASP A 49 20.53 -11.29 -1.67
N THR A 50 21.12 -12.29 -1.01
CA THR A 50 20.37 -13.45 -0.51
C THR A 50 19.58 -13.18 0.76
N GLY A 51 19.92 -12.11 1.51
CA GLY A 51 19.48 -11.95 2.89
C GLY A 51 20.06 -13.03 3.80
N ALA A 52 19.38 -13.33 4.89
CA ALA A 52 19.76 -14.36 5.84
C ALA A 52 19.61 -15.77 5.26
N HIS A 53 20.37 -16.72 5.82
CA HIS A 53 20.16 -18.15 5.66
C HIS A 53 19.24 -18.63 6.78
N LEU A 54 18.08 -19.13 6.43
CA LEU A 54 17.09 -19.61 7.42
C LEU A 54 17.44 -21.01 7.92
N SER A 55 16.97 -21.37 9.09
CA SER A 55 17.22 -22.69 9.71
C SER A 55 16.72 -23.87 8.86
N SER A 56 15.71 -23.64 8.02
CA SER A 56 15.22 -24.60 7.03
C SER A 56 16.20 -24.88 5.88
N GLY A 57 17.25 -24.05 5.72
CA GLY A 57 18.16 -24.02 4.58
C GLY A 57 17.70 -23.15 3.43
N GLN A 58 16.53 -22.49 3.51
CA GLN A 58 16.03 -21.58 2.51
C GLN A 58 16.70 -20.19 2.68
N LEU A 59 16.78 -19.42 1.60
CA LEU A 59 17.27 -18.03 1.64
C LEU A 59 16.13 -17.07 1.98
N GLU A 60 16.42 -16.04 2.76
CA GLU A 60 15.46 -15.02 3.15
C GLU A 60 14.75 -14.40 1.94
N LYS A 61 15.48 -14.07 0.86
CA LYS A 61 14.91 -13.51 -0.37
C LYS A 61 13.78 -14.38 -0.94
N THR A 62 13.90 -15.70 -0.83
CA THR A 62 12.90 -16.65 -1.33
C THR A 62 11.66 -16.70 -0.42
N ALA A 63 11.87 -16.71 0.90
CA ALA A 63 10.80 -16.66 1.88
C ALA A 63 10.00 -15.35 1.77
N ASN A 64 10.68 -14.21 1.61
CA ASN A 64 10.06 -12.89 1.44
C ASN A 64 9.22 -12.81 0.16
N LEU A 65 9.73 -13.35 -0.96
CA LEU A 65 8.99 -13.41 -2.21
C LEU A 65 7.72 -14.27 -2.07
N ALA A 66 7.83 -15.43 -1.43
CA ALA A 66 6.70 -16.32 -1.20
C ALA A 66 5.61 -15.65 -0.34
N LEU A 67 5.99 -14.95 0.73
CA LEU A 67 5.07 -14.18 1.57
C LEU A 67 4.42 -13.03 0.80
N SER A 68 5.20 -12.31 -0.03
CA SER A 68 4.67 -11.21 -0.85
C SER A 68 3.61 -11.67 -1.84
N VAL A 69 3.81 -12.81 -2.48
CA VAL A 69 2.84 -13.42 -3.41
C VAL A 69 1.53 -13.76 -2.67
N ARG A 70 1.61 -14.35 -1.47
CA ARG A 70 0.43 -14.66 -0.65
C ARG A 70 -0.34 -13.38 -0.27
N LEU A 71 0.37 -12.39 0.26
CA LEU A 71 -0.22 -11.12 0.68
C LEU A 71 -0.86 -10.38 -0.50
N ARG A 72 -0.16 -10.30 -1.65
CA ARG A 72 -0.69 -9.71 -2.89
C ARG A 72 -1.99 -10.38 -3.31
N SER A 73 -2.02 -11.70 -3.33
CA SER A 73 -3.21 -12.47 -3.72
C SER A 73 -4.40 -12.14 -2.83
N LEU A 74 -4.20 -12.12 -1.50
CA LEU A 74 -5.25 -11.82 -0.53
C LEU A 74 -5.77 -10.38 -0.63
N LEU A 75 -4.88 -9.41 -0.85
CA LEU A 75 -5.25 -8.01 -1.01
C LEU A 75 -5.99 -7.77 -2.33
N THR A 76 -5.50 -8.33 -3.43
CA THR A 76 -6.13 -8.22 -4.75
C THR A 76 -7.54 -8.80 -4.73
N ALA A 77 -7.73 -9.97 -4.10
CA ALA A 77 -9.06 -10.58 -3.92
C ALA A 77 -10.03 -9.70 -3.09
N ARG A 78 -9.51 -8.77 -2.28
CA ARG A 78 -10.29 -7.79 -1.50
C ARG A 78 -10.45 -6.44 -2.20
N GLY A 79 -10.07 -6.33 -3.48
CA GLY A 79 -10.24 -5.15 -4.30
C GLY A 79 -9.20 -4.04 -4.04
N PHE A 80 -8.04 -4.37 -3.48
CA PHE A 80 -6.93 -3.43 -3.41
C PHE A 80 -6.13 -3.40 -4.71
N GLN A 81 -5.61 -2.24 -5.06
CA GLN A 81 -4.53 -2.15 -6.04
C GLN A 81 -3.21 -2.46 -5.30
N VAL A 82 -2.48 -3.44 -5.78
CA VAL A 82 -1.20 -3.85 -5.18
C VAL A 82 -0.07 -3.60 -6.16
N VAL A 83 0.99 -2.99 -5.68
CA VAL A 83 2.26 -2.83 -6.39
C VAL A 83 3.32 -3.57 -5.59
N THR A 84 4.06 -4.45 -6.24
CA THR A 84 5.18 -5.18 -5.64
C THR A 84 6.49 -4.61 -6.16
N THR A 85 7.51 -4.55 -5.32
CA THR A 85 8.83 -4.06 -5.76
C THR A 85 9.51 -5.06 -6.69
N ARG A 86 9.27 -6.38 -6.48
CA ARG A 86 9.73 -7.45 -7.38
C ARG A 86 8.69 -8.59 -7.39
N GLU A 87 8.66 -9.30 -8.50
CA GLU A 87 7.80 -10.48 -8.71
C GLU A 87 8.59 -11.76 -8.94
N ASP A 88 9.90 -11.63 -9.05
CA ASP A 88 10.87 -12.72 -9.26
C ASP A 88 12.12 -12.51 -8.39
N ASP A 89 13.18 -13.28 -8.62
CA ASP A 89 14.46 -13.17 -7.91
C ASP A 89 15.37 -12.09 -8.52
N SER A 90 14.81 -10.92 -8.82
CA SER A 90 15.57 -9.77 -9.31
C SER A 90 16.21 -8.96 -8.19
N SER A 91 17.36 -8.38 -8.46
CA SER A 91 18.05 -7.42 -7.58
C SER A 91 17.43 -6.03 -7.75
N ILE A 92 16.94 -5.46 -6.66
CA ILE A 92 16.36 -4.11 -6.63
C ILE A 92 17.03 -3.32 -5.51
N ASP A 93 17.68 -2.21 -5.86
CA ASP A 93 18.32 -1.34 -4.86
C ASP A 93 17.29 -0.57 -4.01
N LEU A 94 17.73 -0.10 -2.83
CA LEU A 94 16.87 0.54 -1.84
C LEU A 94 16.18 1.81 -2.38
N ASN A 95 16.88 2.59 -3.22
CA ASN A 95 16.33 3.82 -3.78
C ASN A 95 15.19 3.48 -4.75
N ARG A 96 15.40 2.45 -5.58
CA ARG A 96 14.40 2.01 -6.54
C ARG A 96 13.14 1.47 -5.85
N ARG A 97 13.28 0.78 -4.71
CA ARG A 97 12.14 0.33 -3.87
C ARG A 97 11.30 1.53 -3.41
N ALA A 98 11.97 2.55 -2.86
CA ALA A 98 11.30 3.78 -2.43
C ALA A 98 10.66 4.55 -3.60
N GLU A 99 11.34 4.66 -4.75
CA GLU A 99 10.79 5.29 -5.96
C GLU A 99 9.50 4.59 -6.43
N LEU A 100 9.49 3.26 -6.47
CA LEU A 100 8.30 2.50 -6.85
C LEU A 100 7.12 2.80 -5.92
N ALA A 101 7.36 2.83 -4.61
CA ALA A 101 6.35 3.17 -3.62
C ALA A 101 5.81 4.61 -3.79
N ASN A 102 6.72 5.56 -3.98
CA ASN A 102 6.38 6.97 -4.11
C ASN A 102 5.63 7.27 -5.42
N HIS A 103 6.07 6.70 -6.56
CA HIS A 103 5.37 6.83 -7.84
C HIS A 103 3.98 6.16 -7.84
N ALA A 104 3.80 5.10 -7.07
CA ALA A 104 2.51 4.45 -6.92
C ALA A 104 1.51 5.29 -6.10
N ASN A 105 1.94 6.37 -5.44
CA ASN A 105 1.15 7.12 -4.47
C ASN A 105 0.52 6.18 -3.44
N ALA A 106 1.36 5.34 -2.83
CA ALA A 106 0.92 4.30 -1.93
C ALA A 106 0.17 4.86 -0.71
N ALA A 107 -0.95 4.24 -0.38
CA ALA A 107 -1.70 4.53 0.84
C ALA A 107 -1.03 3.91 2.08
N VAL A 108 -0.38 2.76 1.89
CA VAL A 108 0.47 2.09 2.89
C VAL A 108 1.56 1.29 2.19
N CYS A 109 2.69 1.12 2.87
CA CYS A 109 3.86 0.38 2.40
C CYS A 109 4.25 -0.67 3.44
N VAL A 110 4.52 -1.90 3.00
CA VAL A 110 4.93 -3.01 3.85
C VAL A 110 6.17 -3.66 3.27
N THR A 111 7.28 -3.57 3.97
CA THR A 111 8.51 -4.32 3.63
C THR A 111 8.51 -5.64 4.38
N LEU A 112 8.81 -6.73 3.70
CA LEU A 112 8.79 -8.09 4.23
C LEU A 112 10.20 -8.64 4.37
N HIS A 113 10.49 -9.17 5.56
CA HIS A 113 11.72 -9.84 5.94
C HIS A 113 11.43 -11.19 6.58
N ALA A 114 12.44 -12.05 6.64
CA ALA A 114 12.42 -13.31 7.41
C ALA A 114 13.76 -13.52 8.09
N THR A 115 13.72 -14.10 9.28
CA THR A 115 14.92 -14.37 10.09
C THR A 115 14.82 -15.76 10.74
N GLU A 116 15.96 -16.34 11.10
CA GLU A 116 16.04 -17.55 11.93
C GLU A 116 16.03 -17.24 13.43
N SER A 117 16.20 -15.96 13.78
CA SER A 117 16.33 -15.51 15.16
C SER A 117 15.02 -14.97 15.73
N GLY A 118 14.96 -14.80 17.04
CA GLY A 118 13.78 -14.29 17.73
C GLY A 118 12.63 -15.28 17.81
N SER A 119 11.41 -14.77 17.90
CA SER A 119 10.18 -15.56 17.96
C SER A 119 8.97 -14.74 17.51
N GLY A 120 8.20 -15.28 16.58
CA GLY A 120 6.97 -14.65 16.10
C GLY A 120 7.22 -13.56 15.06
N VAL A 121 6.38 -12.56 15.05
CA VAL A 121 6.43 -11.45 14.08
C VAL A 121 7.01 -10.22 14.74
N HIS A 122 8.04 -9.63 14.11
CA HIS A 122 8.65 -8.40 14.57
C HIS A 122 8.20 -7.28 13.63
N LEU A 123 7.59 -6.25 14.18
CA LEU A 123 7.20 -5.04 13.46
C LEU A 123 8.20 -3.93 13.76
N PHE A 124 8.80 -3.40 12.71
CA PHE A 124 9.72 -2.28 12.85
C PHE A 124 9.20 -1.05 12.11
N GLU A 125 9.39 0.08 12.76
CA GLU A 125 9.20 1.43 12.22
C GLU A 125 10.55 2.15 12.12
N SER A 126 10.59 3.19 11.30
CA SER A 126 11.77 4.04 11.23
C SER A 126 12.04 4.69 12.60
N SER A 127 13.31 4.82 12.95
CA SER A 127 13.75 5.55 14.15
C SER A 127 13.83 7.07 13.93
N LEU A 128 13.46 7.58 12.75
CA LEU A 128 13.40 9.01 12.50
C LEU A 128 12.40 9.69 13.46
N ALA A 129 12.76 10.87 13.92
CA ALA A 129 11.82 11.68 14.71
C ALA A 129 10.72 12.23 13.78
N PRO A 130 9.45 12.26 14.24
CA PRO A 130 8.38 12.88 13.49
C PRO A 130 8.69 14.33 13.13
N ALA A 131 8.44 14.72 11.91
CA ALA A 131 8.64 16.08 11.43
C ALA A 131 7.44 16.56 10.61
N ASN A 132 7.16 17.86 10.65
CA ASN A 132 6.18 18.44 9.74
C ASN A 132 6.71 18.41 8.31
N PRO A 133 5.87 18.05 7.31
CA PRO A 133 6.28 18.09 5.92
C PRO A 133 6.71 19.50 5.54
N THR A 134 7.88 19.62 4.91
CA THR A 134 8.39 20.87 4.38
C THR A 134 8.71 20.71 2.90
N ARG A 135 8.67 21.82 2.13
CA ARG A 135 8.98 21.82 0.69
C ARG A 135 10.40 21.30 0.37
N PHE A 136 11.31 21.39 1.32
CA PHE A 136 12.73 21.06 1.16
C PHE A 136 13.19 19.93 2.08
N MET A 137 12.28 19.03 2.47
CA MET A 137 12.67 17.85 3.25
C MET A 137 13.61 16.97 2.43
N PRO A 138 14.78 16.55 2.99
CA PRO A 138 15.66 15.62 2.31
C PRO A 138 14.90 14.31 2.01
N TRP A 139 15.01 13.82 0.79
CA TRP A 139 14.28 12.62 0.38
C TRP A 139 14.63 11.37 1.21
N LYS A 140 15.88 11.25 1.67
CA LYS A 140 16.33 10.16 2.55
C LYS A 140 15.71 10.16 3.94
N THR A 141 14.95 11.18 4.30
CA THR A 141 14.25 11.33 5.58
C THR A 141 12.77 11.65 5.37
N ALA A 142 12.25 11.36 4.17
CA ALA A 142 10.86 11.65 3.83
C ALA A 142 9.87 10.99 4.78
N GLN A 143 10.22 9.81 5.32
CA GLN A 143 9.42 9.06 6.29
C GLN A 143 9.14 9.85 7.58
N ALA A 144 10.00 10.80 7.97
CA ALA A 144 9.77 11.63 9.16
C ALA A 144 8.43 12.38 9.12
N ALA A 145 7.93 12.74 7.93
CA ALA A 145 6.60 13.34 7.75
C ALA A 145 5.45 12.34 7.90
N TRP A 146 5.74 11.06 7.84
CA TRP A 146 4.75 9.98 7.88
C TRP A 146 4.80 9.17 9.16
N GLU A 147 5.79 9.40 10.01
CA GLU A 147 6.11 8.59 11.18
C GLU A 147 4.91 8.38 12.12
N THR A 148 4.15 9.44 12.43
CA THR A 148 2.94 9.32 13.27
C THR A 148 1.89 8.40 12.64
N ARG A 149 1.77 8.41 11.31
CA ARG A 149 0.84 7.53 10.59
C ARG A 149 1.38 6.11 10.47
N SER A 150 2.68 5.96 10.34
CA SER A 150 3.36 4.66 10.35
C SER A 150 3.16 3.97 11.69
N LEU A 151 3.33 4.69 12.79
CA LEU A 151 3.05 4.19 14.13
C LEU A 151 1.59 3.75 14.31
N ALA A 152 0.64 4.54 13.82
CA ALA A 152 -0.78 4.18 13.85
C ALA A 152 -1.07 2.94 12.99
N PHE A 153 -0.41 2.81 11.84
CA PHE A 153 -0.54 1.64 10.97
C PHE A 153 0.08 0.38 11.62
N ALA A 154 1.28 0.51 12.22
CA ALA A 154 1.90 -0.57 12.99
C ALA A 154 0.99 -1.04 14.13
N GLY A 155 0.30 -0.13 14.81
CA GLY A 155 -0.69 -0.47 15.83
C GLY A 155 -1.86 -1.31 15.30
N ALA A 156 -2.39 -0.96 14.12
CA ALA A 156 -3.45 -1.75 13.46
C ALA A 156 -2.94 -3.15 13.07
N VAL A 157 -1.72 -3.22 12.51
CA VAL A 157 -1.09 -4.50 12.14
C VAL A 157 -0.80 -5.36 13.37
N ASN A 158 -0.26 -4.77 14.44
CA ASN A 158 -0.05 -5.47 15.71
C ASN A 158 -1.36 -6.07 16.25
N SER A 159 -2.43 -5.28 16.26
CA SER A 159 -3.74 -5.75 16.71
C SER A 159 -4.22 -6.95 15.90
N ALA A 160 -4.17 -6.88 14.58
CA ALA A 160 -4.62 -7.96 13.70
C ALA A 160 -3.78 -9.25 13.85
N LEU A 161 -2.46 -9.13 13.95
CA LEU A 161 -1.56 -10.27 14.18
C LEU A 161 -1.82 -10.92 15.55
N THR A 162 -1.98 -10.11 16.60
CA THR A 162 -2.28 -10.60 17.95
C THR A 162 -3.64 -11.31 18.00
N HIS A 163 -4.66 -10.76 17.33
CA HIS A 163 -5.97 -11.43 17.21
C HIS A 163 -5.90 -12.75 16.43
N ALA A 164 -4.95 -12.87 15.52
CA ALA A 164 -4.67 -14.14 14.83
C ALA A 164 -3.89 -15.14 15.69
N GLY A 165 -3.60 -14.83 16.96
CA GLY A 165 -2.88 -15.70 17.88
C GLY A 165 -1.36 -15.70 17.69
N LEU A 166 -0.82 -14.71 16.98
CA LEU A 166 0.61 -14.58 16.73
C LEU A 166 1.29 -13.76 17.84
N THR A 167 2.50 -14.18 18.23
CA THR A 167 3.38 -13.37 19.08
C THR A 167 3.94 -12.21 18.25
N VAL A 168 3.81 -10.98 18.75
CA VAL A 168 4.28 -9.78 18.06
C VAL A 168 5.19 -8.97 18.96
N THR A 169 6.27 -8.45 18.39
CA THR A 169 7.13 -7.44 19.02
C THR A 169 7.17 -6.19 18.16
N LEU A 170 7.29 -5.03 18.82
CA LEU A 170 7.38 -3.72 18.16
C LEU A 170 8.75 -3.13 18.44
N GLY A 171 9.37 -2.53 17.44
CA GLY A 171 10.66 -1.88 17.55
C GLY A 171 10.79 -0.68 16.60
N ARG A 172 11.76 0.19 16.90
CA ARG A 172 12.15 1.30 16.03
C ARG A 172 13.64 1.21 15.76
N ILE A 173 13.98 1.14 14.48
CA ILE A 173 15.37 0.99 14.02
C ILE A 173 15.59 1.86 12.77
N PRO A 174 16.83 2.19 12.40
CA PRO A 174 17.11 2.77 11.09
C PRO A 174 16.68 1.80 9.98
N LEU A 175 15.85 2.28 9.04
CA LEU A 175 15.31 1.50 7.93
C LEU A 175 15.52 2.25 6.61
N PRO A 176 16.73 2.23 6.03
CA PRO A 176 17.09 3.06 4.87
C PRO A 176 16.15 2.91 3.66
N ALA A 177 15.59 1.72 3.43
CA ALA A 177 14.62 1.50 2.36
C ALA A 177 13.30 2.26 2.62
N ILE A 178 12.82 2.22 3.86
CA ILE A 178 11.57 2.86 4.30
C ILE A 178 11.74 4.37 4.44
N GLU A 179 12.87 4.83 4.93
CA GLU A 179 13.10 6.24 5.28
C GLU A 179 12.93 7.22 4.11
N SER A 180 13.05 6.71 2.87
CA SER A 180 12.81 7.46 1.64
C SER A 180 11.38 7.34 1.10
N MET A 181 10.50 6.57 1.73
CA MET A 181 9.12 6.39 1.30
C MET A 181 8.20 7.52 1.78
N THR A 182 7.23 7.89 0.95
CA THR A 182 6.23 8.93 1.23
C THR A 182 4.84 8.33 1.48
N CYS A 183 4.78 7.32 2.31
CA CYS A 183 3.58 6.58 2.73
C CYS A 183 3.72 6.14 4.19
N PRO A 184 2.64 5.86 4.93
CA PRO A 184 2.74 5.09 6.17
C PRO A 184 3.43 3.76 5.87
N ALA A 185 4.56 3.46 6.51
CA ALA A 185 5.41 2.33 6.17
C ALA A 185 5.91 1.58 7.41
N ILE A 186 5.95 0.25 7.29
CA ILE A 186 6.47 -0.66 8.31
C ILE A 186 7.31 -1.75 7.67
N ALA A 187 8.27 -2.28 8.41
CA ALA A 187 8.89 -3.57 8.10
C ALA A 187 8.25 -4.67 8.98
N VAL A 188 7.96 -5.79 8.35
CA VAL A 188 7.42 -7.00 8.98
C VAL A 188 8.46 -8.09 8.82
N GLU A 189 9.08 -8.49 9.91
CA GLU A 189 10.08 -9.56 9.92
C GLU A 189 9.49 -10.81 10.60
N LEU A 190 9.48 -11.90 9.87
CA LEU A 190 9.04 -13.19 10.38
C LEU A 190 10.21 -13.93 11.00
N GLY A 191 10.18 -14.10 12.34
CA GLY A 191 10.99 -15.07 13.04
C GLY A 191 10.26 -16.42 13.14
N PRO A 192 10.93 -17.48 13.60
CA PRO A 192 10.28 -18.78 13.83
C PRO A 192 9.22 -18.66 14.93
N GLN A 193 8.13 -19.42 14.81
CA GLN A 193 7.20 -19.58 15.92
C GLN A 193 7.80 -20.52 16.96
N ARG A 194 7.60 -20.19 18.23
CA ARG A 194 8.07 -21.02 19.35
C ARG A 194 6.94 -21.23 20.36
N ASP A 195 6.92 -22.41 20.96
CA ASP A 195 6.05 -22.73 22.09
C ASP A 195 6.59 -22.15 23.41
N ALA A 196 5.90 -22.46 24.51
CA ALA A 196 6.28 -22.02 25.85
C ALA A 196 7.67 -22.56 26.30
N ASP A 197 8.08 -23.69 25.76
CA ASP A 197 9.38 -24.33 26.03
C ASP A 197 10.47 -23.81 25.05
N LYS A 198 10.17 -22.76 24.28
CA LYS A 198 11.05 -22.16 23.25
C LYS A 198 11.41 -23.09 22.09
N LYS A 199 10.73 -24.20 21.94
CA LYS A 199 10.90 -25.11 20.81
C LYS A 199 10.24 -24.49 19.56
N ILE A 200 10.91 -24.59 18.42
CA ILE A 200 10.36 -24.13 17.15
C ILE A 200 9.17 -25.02 16.76
N THR A 201 8.02 -24.39 16.52
CA THR A 201 6.79 -25.04 16.07
C THR A 201 6.52 -24.78 14.59
N ALA A 202 7.03 -23.65 14.05
CA ALA A 202 7.06 -23.36 12.63
C ALA A 202 8.25 -22.46 12.30
N GLU A 203 8.94 -22.75 11.21
CA GLU A 203 9.99 -21.90 10.67
C GLU A 203 9.38 -20.68 9.97
N SER A 204 10.16 -19.61 9.81
CA SER A 204 9.69 -18.34 9.19
C SER A 204 9.28 -18.49 7.72
N ASP A 205 9.74 -19.50 7.03
CA ASP A 205 9.38 -19.85 5.65
C ASP A 205 8.27 -20.92 5.55
N ASN A 206 7.73 -21.39 6.69
CA ASN A 206 6.64 -22.36 6.70
C ASN A 206 5.41 -21.81 6.00
N PRO A 207 4.84 -22.52 4.98
CA PRO A 207 3.75 -22.00 4.17
C PRO A 207 2.47 -21.67 4.93
N ASP A 208 2.12 -22.46 5.95
CA ASP A 208 0.90 -22.26 6.73
C ASP A 208 1.05 -21.05 7.66
N TYR A 209 2.21 -20.92 8.29
CA TYR A 209 2.54 -19.76 9.11
C TYR A 209 2.55 -18.47 8.27
N GLN A 210 3.20 -18.48 7.10
CA GLN A 210 3.17 -17.33 6.18
C GLN A 210 1.75 -17.00 5.72
N THR A 211 0.90 -18.00 5.52
CA THR A 211 -0.50 -17.78 5.14
C THR A 211 -1.30 -17.14 6.28
N GLN A 212 -1.07 -17.58 7.53
CA GLN A 212 -1.66 -16.96 8.71
C GLN A 212 -1.25 -15.48 8.85
N VAL A 213 0.05 -15.19 8.73
CA VAL A 213 0.57 -13.82 8.78
C VAL A 213 0.01 -12.96 7.64
N ALA A 214 0.05 -13.46 6.39
CA ALA A 214 -0.50 -12.73 5.24
C ALA A 214 -1.98 -12.42 5.41
N SER A 215 -2.76 -13.34 6.00
CA SER A 215 -4.19 -13.15 6.26
C SER A 215 -4.43 -12.06 7.30
N ALA A 216 -3.65 -12.02 8.37
CA ALA A 216 -3.71 -11.00 9.40
C ALA A 216 -3.29 -9.62 8.86
N LEU A 217 -2.21 -9.55 8.06
CA LEU A 217 -1.79 -8.33 7.38
C LEU A 217 -2.87 -7.79 6.44
N ALA A 218 -3.50 -8.67 5.66
CA ALA A 218 -4.58 -8.28 4.75
C ALA A 218 -5.82 -7.77 5.52
N ALA A 219 -6.12 -8.34 6.70
CA ALA A 219 -7.19 -7.85 7.57
C ALA A 219 -6.86 -6.46 8.14
N ALA A 220 -5.61 -6.24 8.59
CA ALA A 220 -5.15 -4.93 9.08
C ALA A 220 -5.25 -3.84 8.01
N VAL A 221 -4.85 -4.13 6.77
CA VAL A 221 -4.95 -3.19 5.65
C VAL A 221 -6.42 -2.88 5.31
N LEU A 222 -7.31 -3.87 5.41
CA LEU A 222 -8.75 -3.67 5.20
C LEU A 222 -9.35 -2.77 6.28
N GLU A 223 -9.02 -3.00 7.54
CA GLU A 223 -9.44 -2.15 8.67
C GLU A 223 -8.89 -0.73 8.50
N TRP A 224 -7.60 -0.61 8.16
CA TRP A 224 -6.96 0.68 7.92
C TRP A 224 -7.67 1.49 6.83
N ARG A 225 -8.02 0.86 5.70
CA ARG A 225 -8.78 1.51 4.61
C ARG A 225 -10.15 2.01 5.07
N SER A 226 -10.79 1.30 5.97
CA SER A 226 -12.14 1.58 6.42
C SER A 226 -12.22 2.70 7.47
N ASP A 227 -11.09 3.09 8.08
CA ASP A 227 -11.04 4.14 9.09
C ASP A 227 -10.68 5.50 8.46
N PRO A 228 -11.65 6.42 8.31
CA PRO A 228 -11.41 7.72 7.70
C PRO A 228 -10.44 8.60 8.49
N ASN A 229 -10.28 8.36 9.81
CA ASN A 229 -9.35 9.11 10.66
C ASN A 229 -7.89 8.66 10.41
N ARG A 230 -7.70 7.42 9.99
CA ARG A 230 -6.38 6.82 9.75
C ARG A 230 -5.91 7.03 8.32
N THR A 231 -6.82 6.97 7.33
CA THR A 231 -6.48 7.09 5.91
C THR A 231 -6.15 8.50 5.46
N GLY A 232 -6.41 9.53 6.29
CA GLY A 232 -6.10 10.91 5.94
C GLY A 232 -6.88 11.42 4.73
N ALA A 233 -8.14 11.02 4.58
CA ALA A 233 -9.06 11.56 3.57
C ALA A 233 -9.27 13.09 3.68
N ARG A 234 -8.58 13.74 4.62
CA ARG A 234 -8.41 15.18 4.74
C ARG A 234 -6.92 15.49 4.73
N GLN A 235 -6.32 15.52 3.53
CA GLN A 235 -5.15 16.37 3.34
C GLN A 235 -5.67 17.79 3.08
N PRO A 236 -5.10 18.79 3.74
CA PRO A 236 -5.44 20.19 3.50
C PRO A 236 -5.06 20.64 2.08
#